data_8bfb4dc9490930411ae0315a41e0fd97
#
_entry.id   8bfb4dc9490930411ae0315a41e0fd97
#
_cell.length_a   1.000
_cell.length_b   1.000
_cell.length_c   1.000
_cell.angle_alpha   90.00
_cell.angle_beta   90.00
_cell.angle_gamma   90.00
#
_symmetry.space_group_name_H-M   'P 1'
#
loop_
_entity.id
_entity.type
_entity.pdbx_description
1 polymer ?
#
loop_
_entity_poly.entity_id
_entity_poly.type
_entity_poly.pdbx_seq_one_letter_code
_entity_poly.pdbx_strand_id
1 'polypeptide(L)'
;MRSILRPNQPTENKMDQQQNNDIVAGLDIGTTKIACIVGRRNEQGKIEILGMGKAKSDGVNRGVVSNIQKTVDSIKLAIREAEDSAGVDIATVNVGIAGQHIRSMHHRGMITRQNANIEEEIRQQDIDALIDDMHKLVMPPGEEIIHVIPQEYIVDHEQGIKDPIGMSGVRMEANFHIISGQLTAARNINKCVHRAGLEVTELILEPLASADAVLSAEEKEAGVVLVDIGGGTTDIAIFSDHIIRHTAVIPFGGNVITDDIKMGCSILRDQAETLKTRFGSALAAENKDNEVVCIPGLKGREPKEISLKNLAHIIQCRMEEMLEQVYFEIKNSGLEKQLSAGIVLTGGGAQLKHLRQLTEYVTGMSVRIGYPNEHLAKSNVDAVTSPLFATGVGLVMKGFDYIDLRRPKMLENTPQKVKGHSQPSKVGSFFDRVLKGATELLNDDEA
;
A
#
# COMPACT_ATOMS: atom_id res chain seq x y z
N MET A 1 32.16 -33.35 -46.69
CA MET A 1 31.03 -33.37 -45.77
C MET A 1 31.01 -32.01 -45.02
N ARG A 2 30.08 -31.12 -45.40
CA ARG A 2 29.91 -29.80 -44.80
C ARG A 2 28.87 -29.93 -43.67
N SER A 3 29.24 -29.66 -42.40
CA SER A 3 28.32 -29.58 -41.29
C SER A 3 27.70 -28.16 -41.24
N ILE A 4 26.39 -28.10 -41.38
CA ILE A 4 25.59 -26.90 -41.34
C ILE A 4 25.37 -26.58 -39.85
N LEU A 5 25.94 -25.47 -39.35
CA LEU A 5 25.64 -24.90 -38.08
C LEU A 5 24.23 -24.26 -38.11
N ARG A 6 23.32 -24.75 -37.28
CA ARG A 6 22.01 -24.11 -37.02
C ARG A 6 22.20 -22.87 -36.14
N PRO A 7 21.48 -21.77 -36.41
CA PRO A 7 21.52 -20.61 -35.53
C PRO A 7 20.85 -20.94 -34.18
N ASN A 8 21.50 -20.56 -33.06
CA ASN A 8 20.98 -20.64 -31.73
C ASN A 8 19.64 -19.88 -31.63
N GLN A 9 18.58 -20.61 -31.29
CA GLN A 9 17.35 -20.02 -30.83
C GLN A 9 17.61 -19.35 -29.45
N PRO A 10 17.03 -18.18 -29.16
CA PRO A 10 17.12 -17.59 -27.82
C PRO A 10 16.40 -18.51 -26.84
N THR A 11 17.12 -18.91 -25.82
CA THR A 11 16.68 -19.83 -24.76
C THR A 11 15.42 -19.29 -24.09
N GLU A 12 14.42 -20.15 -23.93
CA GLU A 12 13.15 -19.95 -23.19
C GLU A 12 13.33 -19.26 -21.84
N ASN A 13 14.46 -19.42 -21.18
CA ASN A 13 14.80 -18.79 -19.89
C ASN A 13 14.86 -17.24 -19.89
N LYS A 14 14.96 -16.56 -21.04
CA LYS A 14 14.93 -15.10 -21.09
C LYS A 14 13.52 -14.54 -21.25
N MET A 15 12.62 -15.30 -21.85
CA MET A 15 11.21 -14.94 -21.95
C MET A 15 10.50 -15.14 -20.60
N ASP A 16 10.80 -16.21 -19.87
CA ASP A 16 10.26 -16.46 -18.54
C ASP A 16 10.72 -15.42 -17.50
N GLN A 17 11.97 -14.94 -17.57
CA GLN A 17 12.45 -13.86 -16.69
C GLN A 17 11.84 -12.49 -17.02
N GLN A 18 11.47 -12.20 -18.26
CA GLN A 18 10.79 -10.96 -18.60
C GLN A 18 9.31 -10.99 -18.28
N GLN A 19 8.64 -12.14 -18.38
CA GLN A 19 7.24 -12.30 -17.96
C GLN A 19 7.09 -12.25 -16.43
N ASN A 20 8.08 -12.74 -15.68
CA ASN A 20 8.05 -12.72 -14.21
C ASN A 20 8.26 -11.29 -13.61
N ASN A 21 8.82 -10.34 -14.36
CA ASN A 21 9.00 -8.96 -13.91
C ASN A 21 7.71 -8.10 -13.93
N ASP A 22 6.64 -8.63 -14.50
CA ASP A 22 5.37 -7.91 -14.61
C ASP A 22 4.29 -8.42 -13.63
N ILE A 23 4.63 -9.32 -12.71
CA ILE A 23 3.71 -9.86 -11.71
C ILE A 23 4.05 -9.30 -10.32
N VAL A 24 3.02 -8.80 -9.65
CA VAL A 24 3.11 -8.25 -8.29
C VAL A 24 2.14 -8.98 -7.37
N ALA A 25 2.62 -9.34 -6.19
CA ALA A 25 1.79 -9.90 -5.12
C ALA A 25 1.67 -8.93 -3.94
N GLY A 26 0.44 -8.68 -3.51
CA GLY A 26 0.11 -7.91 -2.32
C GLY A 26 -0.38 -8.84 -1.22
N LEU A 27 0.20 -8.76 -0.03
CA LEU A 27 -0.14 -9.56 1.15
C LEU A 27 -0.70 -8.67 2.27
N ASP A 28 -2.01 -8.74 2.48
CA ASP A 28 -2.73 -8.09 3.58
C ASP A 28 -2.78 -9.03 4.78
N ILE A 29 -2.12 -8.66 5.89
CA ILE A 29 -2.05 -9.43 7.15
C ILE A 29 -3.03 -8.84 8.16
N GLY A 30 -4.32 -8.97 7.90
CA GLY A 30 -5.37 -8.40 8.75
C GLY A 30 -5.68 -9.21 10.02
N THR A 31 -6.49 -8.62 10.90
CA THR A 31 -6.90 -9.26 12.19
C THR A 31 -7.87 -10.43 12.00
N THR A 32 -8.72 -10.41 10.98
CA THR A 32 -9.74 -11.46 10.74
C THR A 32 -9.41 -12.36 9.58
N LYS A 33 -8.71 -11.83 8.58
CA LYS A 33 -8.28 -12.55 7.38
C LYS A 33 -6.84 -12.21 7.04
N ILE A 34 -6.14 -13.12 6.41
CA ILE A 34 -4.95 -12.87 5.60
C ILE A 34 -5.34 -13.09 4.15
N ALA A 35 -5.02 -12.13 3.30
CA ALA A 35 -5.33 -12.21 1.87
C ALA A 35 -4.08 -11.92 1.04
N CYS A 36 -3.83 -12.76 0.03
CA CYS A 36 -2.82 -12.52 -0.98
C CYS A 36 -3.51 -12.30 -2.32
N ILE A 37 -3.17 -11.20 -2.99
CA ILE A 37 -3.70 -10.85 -4.31
C ILE A 37 -2.53 -10.77 -5.28
N VAL A 38 -2.64 -11.46 -6.41
CA VAL A 38 -1.64 -11.49 -7.47
C VAL A 38 -2.18 -10.77 -8.69
N GLY A 39 -1.45 -9.78 -9.16
CA GLY A 39 -1.86 -8.96 -10.30
C GLY A 39 -0.76 -8.77 -11.31
N ARG A 40 -1.17 -8.48 -12.55
CA ARG A 40 -0.32 -8.10 -13.67
C ARG A 40 -0.85 -6.82 -14.30
N ARG A 41 0.03 -5.95 -14.75
CA ARG A 41 -0.37 -4.78 -15.53
C ARG A 41 -0.55 -5.18 -17.00
N ASN A 42 -1.71 -4.87 -17.57
CA ASN A 42 -1.97 -5.11 -18.98
C ASN A 42 -1.39 -3.98 -19.87
N GLU A 43 -1.45 -4.15 -21.19
CA GLU A 43 -0.96 -3.17 -22.17
C GLU A 43 -1.64 -1.80 -22.09
N GLN A 44 -2.82 -1.73 -21.47
CA GLN A 44 -3.60 -0.50 -21.27
C GLN A 44 -3.30 0.19 -19.92
N GLY A 45 -2.34 -0.35 -19.15
CA GLY A 45 -1.96 0.17 -17.82
C GLY A 45 -2.91 -0.23 -16.68
N LYS A 46 -3.98 -0.99 -16.96
CA LYS A 46 -4.90 -1.50 -15.93
C LYS A 46 -4.35 -2.78 -15.29
N ILE A 47 -4.72 -2.99 -14.04
CA ILE A 47 -4.32 -4.18 -13.28
C ILE A 47 -5.29 -5.33 -13.55
N GLU A 48 -4.77 -6.41 -14.08
CA GLU A 48 -5.46 -7.68 -14.23
C GLU A 48 -5.13 -8.56 -13.01
N ILE A 49 -6.14 -8.99 -12.26
CA ILE A 49 -5.95 -9.91 -11.16
C ILE A 49 -5.86 -11.33 -11.72
N LEU A 50 -4.72 -11.97 -11.48
CA LEU A 50 -4.43 -13.33 -11.92
C LEU A 50 -4.98 -14.35 -10.95
N GLY A 51 -4.90 -14.07 -9.65
CA GLY A 51 -5.36 -14.95 -8.60
C GLY A 51 -5.46 -14.28 -7.24
N MET A 52 -6.16 -14.94 -6.34
CA MET A 52 -6.34 -14.51 -4.96
C MET A 52 -6.39 -15.75 -4.06
N GLY A 53 -5.74 -15.62 -2.90
CA GLY A 53 -5.88 -16.57 -1.80
C GLY A 53 -6.27 -15.88 -0.51
N LYS A 54 -7.05 -16.58 0.33
CA LYS A 54 -7.58 -16.05 1.58
C LYS A 54 -7.56 -17.11 2.66
N ALA A 55 -7.02 -16.77 3.82
CA ALA A 55 -7.05 -17.61 5.01
C ALA A 55 -7.64 -16.87 6.20
N LYS A 56 -8.21 -17.61 7.15
CA LYS A 56 -8.57 -17.05 8.44
C LYS A 56 -7.29 -16.61 9.15
N SER A 57 -7.30 -15.41 9.69
CA SER A 57 -6.18 -14.90 10.47
C SER A 57 -6.26 -15.41 11.91
N ASP A 58 -5.31 -16.26 12.26
CA ASP A 58 -5.09 -16.70 13.63
C ASP A 58 -3.70 -16.21 14.08
N GLY A 59 -3.64 -15.35 15.09
CA GLY A 59 -2.35 -14.83 15.60
C GLY A 59 -2.08 -13.36 15.34
N VAL A 60 -3.03 -12.63 14.76
CA VAL A 60 -3.01 -11.16 14.64
C VAL A 60 -4.12 -10.56 15.50
N ASN A 61 -3.81 -9.53 16.27
CA ASN A 61 -4.77 -8.82 17.11
C ASN A 61 -4.58 -7.31 16.94
N ARG A 62 -5.63 -6.62 16.51
CA ARG A 62 -5.65 -5.16 16.27
C ARG A 62 -4.45 -4.69 15.42
N GLY A 63 -4.20 -5.41 14.32
CA GLY A 63 -3.09 -5.11 13.40
C GLY A 63 -1.69 -5.51 13.89
N VAL A 64 -1.57 -6.15 15.07
CA VAL A 64 -0.27 -6.56 15.63
C VAL A 64 -0.16 -8.09 15.68
N VAL A 65 0.97 -8.64 15.21
CA VAL A 65 1.27 -10.08 15.31
C VAL A 65 1.45 -10.46 16.78
N SER A 66 0.49 -11.22 17.32
CA SER A 66 0.49 -11.73 18.68
C SER A 66 1.00 -13.18 18.79
N ASN A 67 0.94 -13.95 17.69
CA ASN A 67 1.47 -15.31 17.61
C ASN A 67 2.09 -15.57 16.24
N ILE A 68 3.43 -15.61 16.20
CA ILE A 68 4.19 -15.77 14.96
C ILE A 68 3.83 -17.05 14.23
N GLN A 69 3.81 -18.21 14.94
CA GLN A 69 3.59 -19.51 14.26
C GLN A 69 2.22 -19.59 13.61
N LYS A 70 1.15 -19.20 14.32
CA LYS A 70 -0.21 -19.17 13.76
C LYS A 70 -0.33 -18.23 12.57
N THR A 71 0.32 -17.05 12.65
CA THR A 71 0.35 -16.11 11.53
C THR A 71 1.08 -16.69 10.33
N VAL A 72 2.22 -17.35 10.52
CA VAL A 72 2.96 -18.06 9.45
C VAL A 72 2.09 -19.12 8.78
N ASP A 73 1.39 -19.93 9.56
CA ASP A 73 0.53 -20.98 9.03
C ASP A 73 -0.63 -20.39 8.19
N SER A 74 -1.23 -19.30 8.67
CA SER A 74 -2.28 -18.57 7.94
C SER A 74 -1.75 -17.91 6.65
N ILE A 75 -0.53 -17.33 6.67
CA ILE A 75 0.13 -16.77 5.48
C ILE A 75 0.34 -17.88 4.45
N LYS A 76 0.91 -19.02 4.85
CA LYS A 76 1.17 -20.15 3.95
C LYS A 76 -0.10 -20.65 3.27
N LEU A 77 -1.23 -20.69 3.98
CA LEU A 77 -2.51 -21.09 3.40
C LEU A 77 -2.98 -20.09 2.34
N ALA A 78 -2.94 -18.77 2.66
CA ALA A 78 -3.34 -17.73 1.73
C ALA A 78 -2.45 -17.68 0.47
N ILE A 79 -1.12 -17.86 0.65
CA ILE A 79 -0.18 -17.90 -0.48
C ILE A 79 -0.45 -19.08 -1.40
N ARG A 80 -0.58 -20.31 -0.86
CA ARG A 80 -0.87 -21.50 -1.68
C ARG A 80 -2.15 -21.33 -2.50
N GLU A 81 -3.22 -20.84 -1.88
CA GLU A 81 -4.47 -20.61 -2.59
C GLU A 81 -4.31 -19.55 -3.69
N ALA A 82 -3.48 -18.51 -3.46
CA ALA A 82 -3.17 -17.49 -4.46
C ALA A 82 -2.33 -18.05 -5.62
N GLU A 83 -1.30 -18.87 -5.32
CA GLU A 83 -0.47 -19.55 -6.31
C GLU A 83 -1.29 -20.51 -7.17
N ASP A 84 -2.13 -21.34 -6.54
CA ASP A 84 -3.04 -22.28 -7.23
C ASP A 84 -4.03 -21.54 -8.13
N SER A 85 -4.55 -20.38 -7.68
CA SER A 85 -5.51 -19.56 -8.41
C SER A 85 -4.85 -18.78 -9.57
N ALA A 86 -3.63 -18.28 -9.37
CA ALA A 86 -2.89 -17.48 -10.35
C ALA A 86 -2.07 -18.32 -11.34
N GLY A 87 -1.74 -19.57 -10.98
CA GLY A 87 -0.87 -20.44 -11.78
C GLY A 87 0.59 -19.98 -11.80
N VAL A 88 1.05 -19.27 -10.76
CA VAL A 88 2.43 -18.74 -10.64
C VAL A 88 2.97 -18.97 -9.22
N ASP A 89 4.29 -19.14 -9.11
CA ASP A 89 4.98 -19.18 -7.82
C ASP A 89 5.25 -17.77 -7.31
N ILE A 90 5.01 -17.52 -6.01
CA ILE A 90 5.19 -16.22 -5.36
C ILE A 90 6.46 -16.26 -4.51
N ALA A 91 7.48 -15.49 -4.87
CA ALA A 91 8.72 -15.36 -4.11
C ALA A 91 8.77 -14.07 -3.27
N THR A 92 8.18 -12.99 -3.78
CA THR A 92 8.23 -11.66 -3.16
C THR A 92 6.83 -11.08 -3.00
N VAL A 93 6.62 -10.32 -1.92
CA VAL A 93 5.32 -9.70 -1.61
C VAL A 93 5.48 -8.28 -1.11
N ASN A 94 4.54 -7.41 -1.49
CA ASN A 94 4.31 -6.13 -0.84
C ASN A 94 3.36 -6.35 0.34
N VAL A 95 3.72 -5.86 1.53
CA VAL A 95 3.02 -6.21 2.77
C VAL A 95 2.39 -4.98 3.39
N GLY A 96 1.12 -5.09 3.79
CA GLY A 96 0.42 -4.06 4.55
C GLY A 96 0.90 -3.99 6.00
N ILE A 97 0.99 -2.78 6.53
CA ILE A 97 1.16 -2.52 7.96
C ILE A 97 0.11 -1.53 8.43
N ALA A 98 -0.61 -1.90 9.48
CA ALA A 98 -1.57 -1.06 10.20
C ALA A 98 -1.55 -1.40 11.69
N GLY A 99 -2.32 -0.68 12.48
CA GLY A 99 -2.52 -0.99 13.89
C GLY A 99 -2.23 0.20 14.80
N GLN A 100 -2.61 0.05 16.07
CA GLN A 100 -2.52 1.09 17.11
C GLN A 100 -1.11 1.59 17.41
N HIS A 101 -0.08 0.95 16.87
CA HIS A 101 1.33 1.32 17.03
C HIS A 101 1.80 2.31 15.96
N ILE A 102 0.99 2.57 14.95
CA ILE A 102 1.27 3.57 13.92
C ILE A 102 0.99 4.96 14.48
N ARG A 103 1.92 5.86 14.24
CA ARG A 103 1.81 7.28 14.60
C ARG A 103 2.18 8.15 13.42
N SER A 104 1.66 9.36 13.39
CA SER A 104 2.04 10.36 12.41
C SER A 104 2.50 11.65 13.10
N MET A 105 3.43 12.33 12.46
CA MET A 105 3.93 13.63 12.88
C MET A 105 4.23 14.51 11.66
N HIS A 106 4.14 15.80 11.82
CA HIS A 106 4.61 16.76 10.84
C HIS A 106 6.03 17.23 11.19
N HIS A 107 6.89 17.28 10.19
CA HIS A 107 8.25 17.77 10.36
C HIS A 107 8.67 18.61 9.14
N ARG A 108 9.44 19.67 9.38
CA ARG A 108 10.00 20.51 8.32
C ARG A 108 11.47 20.17 8.12
N GLY A 109 11.79 19.66 6.94
CA GLY A 109 13.17 19.40 6.52
C GLY A 109 13.73 20.52 5.67
N MET A 110 15.07 20.66 5.63
CA MET A 110 15.75 21.68 4.86
C MET A 110 17.10 21.16 4.40
N ILE A 111 17.42 21.42 3.13
CA ILE A 111 18.76 21.30 2.60
C ILE A 111 19.20 22.60 1.95
N THR A 112 20.52 22.89 2.07
CA THR A 112 21.16 23.95 1.30
C THR A 112 22.02 23.30 0.24
N ARG A 113 21.77 23.58 -1.01
CA ARG A 113 22.50 23.02 -2.15
C ARG A 113 23.90 23.62 -2.18
N GLN A 114 24.91 22.78 -1.87
CA GLN A 114 26.31 23.21 -1.89
C GLN A 114 26.76 23.39 -3.34
N ASN A 115 27.34 24.55 -3.65
CA ASN A 115 27.84 24.95 -4.99
C ASN A 115 26.72 25.20 -6.04
N ALA A 116 25.46 25.32 -5.66
CA ALA A 116 24.44 25.75 -6.62
C ALA A 116 24.68 27.20 -6.99
N ASN A 117 25.04 27.45 -8.25
CA ASN A 117 24.86 28.76 -8.86
C ASN A 117 23.36 29.05 -8.91
N ILE A 118 22.96 30.31 -8.76
CA ILE A 118 21.54 30.75 -8.79
C ILE A 118 20.80 30.25 -10.06
N GLU A 119 21.53 29.90 -11.11
CA GLU A 119 21.00 29.36 -12.39
C GLU A 119 20.87 27.83 -12.42
N GLU A 120 21.34 27.10 -11.40
CA GLU A 120 21.28 25.64 -11.41
C GLU A 120 19.92 25.13 -10.93
N GLU A 121 19.23 24.39 -11.80
CA GLU A 121 17.90 23.83 -11.53
C GLU A 121 17.93 22.75 -10.44
N ILE A 122 16.84 22.67 -9.67
CA ILE A 122 16.57 21.60 -8.71
C ILE A 122 16.32 20.30 -9.48
N ARG A 123 16.98 19.22 -9.07
CA ARG A 123 16.89 17.89 -9.66
C ARG A 123 16.27 16.89 -8.69
N GLN A 124 15.85 15.74 -9.20
CA GLN A 124 15.35 14.64 -8.39
C GLN A 124 16.31 14.24 -7.27
N GLN A 125 17.62 14.32 -7.51
CA GLN A 125 18.65 14.00 -6.52
C GLN A 125 18.62 14.92 -5.28
N ASP A 126 18.23 16.17 -5.46
CA ASP A 126 18.09 17.13 -4.35
C ASP A 126 16.88 16.77 -3.48
N ILE A 127 15.76 16.34 -4.11
CA ILE A 127 14.58 15.85 -3.42
C ILE A 127 14.90 14.56 -2.67
N ASP A 128 15.54 13.59 -3.33
CA ASP A 128 15.95 12.33 -2.74
C ASP A 128 16.86 12.58 -1.51
N ALA A 129 17.81 13.51 -1.61
CA ALA A 129 18.69 13.87 -0.50
C ALA A 129 17.92 14.49 0.69
N LEU A 130 16.91 15.32 0.42
CA LEU A 130 16.06 15.89 1.47
C LEU A 130 15.20 14.83 2.16
N ILE A 131 14.65 13.87 1.41
CA ILE A 131 13.91 12.73 1.95
C ILE A 131 14.83 11.81 2.77
N ASP A 132 16.03 11.51 2.26
CA ASP A 132 17.02 10.69 2.97
C ASP A 132 17.46 11.32 4.30
N ASP A 133 17.50 12.66 4.37
CA ASP A 133 17.78 13.34 5.62
C ASP A 133 16.65 13.19 6.65
N MET A 134 15.42 13.16 6.21
CA MET A 134 14.26 12.90 7.09
C MET A 134 14.28 11.47 7.64
N HIS A 135 14.79 10.50 6.89
CA HIS A 135 14.94 9.13 7.40
C HIS A 135 15.98 8.99 8.53
N LYS A 136 16.87 10.00 8.71
CA LYS A 136 17.87 10.03 9.78
C LYS A 136 17.37 10.68 11.08
N LEU A 137 16.13 11.15 11.12
CA LEU A 137 15.56 11.74 12.32
C LEU A 137 15.60 10.78 13.50
N VAL A 138 15.95 11.31 14.66
CA VAL A 138 16.00 10.52 15.89
C VAL A 138 14.57 10.25 16.36
N MET A 139 14.18 9.00 16.30
CA MET A 139 12.87 8.54 16.78
C MET A 139 12.93 8.12 18.25
N PRO A 140 11.79 8.11 18.97
CA PRO A 140 11.71 7.54 20.31
C PRO A 140 12.23 6.09 20.34
N PRO A 141 12.80 5.62 21.46
CA PRO A 141 13.30 4.25 21.56
C PRO A 141 12.23 3.21 21.20
N GLY A 142 12.56 2.32 20.25
CA GLY A 142 11.65 1.26 19.79
C GLY A 142 10.70 1.66 18.66
N GLU A 143 10.78 2.89 18.15
CA GLU A 143 10.07 3.34 16.96
C GLU A 143 11.02 3.47 15.76
N GLU A 144 10.48 3.26 14.56
CA GLU A 144 11.17 3.51 13.29
C GLU A 144 10.24 4.24 12.32
N ILE A 145 10.86 4.98 11.39
CA ILE A 145 10.15 5.66 10.31
C ILE A 145 9.76 4.62 9.26
N ILE A 146 8.46 4.58 8.93
CA ILE A 146 7.90 3.70 7.89
C ILE A 146 7.79 4.46 6.57
N HIS A 147 7.22 5.68 6.62
CA HIS A 147 7.08 6.53 5.43
C HIS A 147 7.47 7.97 5.73
N VAL A 148 8.10 8.62 4.75
CA VAL A 148 8.37 10.06 4.68
C VAL A 148 7.67 10.63 3.47
N ILE A 149 6.62 11.40 3.67
CA ILE A 149 5.74 11.89 2.61
C ILE A 149 5.83 13.41 2.54
N PRO A 150 6.42 13.99 1.47
CA PRO A 150 6.44 15.44 1.30
C PRO A 150 5.02 15.97 1.10
N GLN A 151 4.71 17.11 1.74
CA GLN A 151 3.42 17.79 1.67
C GLN A 151 3.48 18.95 0.67
N GLU A 152 4.45 19.81 0.83
CA GLU A 152 4.72 20.96 -0.02
C GLU A 152 6.20 21.32 0.08
N TYR A 153 6.74 21.88 -0.96
CA TYR A 153 8.11 22.39 -0.99
C TYR A 153 8.13 23.91 -0.87
N ILE A 154 9.27 24.40 -0.38
CA ILE A 154 9.57 25.82 -0.22
C ILE A 154 10.95 26.04 -0.83
N VAL A 155 11.03 26.89 -1.85
CA VAL A 155 12.28 27.19 -2.54
C VAL A 155 12.59 28.68 -2.34
N ASP A 156 13.73 29.00 -1.73
CA ASP A 156 14.19 30.38 -1.45
C ASP A 156 13.08 31.28 -0.85
N HIS A 157 12.27 30.73 0.09
CA HIS A 157 11.13 31.35 0.79
C HIS A 157 9.80 31.38 0.01
N GLU A 158 9.74 30.96 -1.24
CA GLU A 158 8.49 30.78 -1.97
C GLU A 158 7.82 29.47 -1.53
N GLN A 159 6.57 29.57 -1.03
CA GLN A 159 5.81 28.44 -0.42
C GLN A 159 4.78 27.90 -1.42
N GLY A 160 4.19 26.73 -1.09
CA GLY A 160 3.09 26.15 -1.86
C GLY A 160 3.52 25.44 -3.15
N ILE A 161 4.81 25.12 -3.29
CA ILE A 161 5.35 24.44 -4.47
C ILE A 161 5.05 22.95 -4.35
N LYS A 162 4.33 22.39 -5.33
CA LYS A 162 4.02 20.94 -5.38
C LYS A 162 5.15 20.14 -6.02
N ASP A 163 5.77 20.67 -7.06
CA ASP A 163 6.91 20.06 -7.75
C ASP A 163 8.01 21.10 -7.95
N PRO A 164 9.15 20.99 -7.26
CA PRO A 164 10.25 21.94 -7.37
C PRO A 164 11.24 21.60 -8.51
N ILE A 165 11.07 20.48 -9.23
CA ILE A 165 12.00 20.06 -10.28
C ILE A 165 12.03 21.10 -11.41
N GLY A 166 13.26 21.49 -11.82
CA GLY A 166 13.45 22.53 -12.85
C GLY A 166 13.39 23.97 -12.34
N MET A 167 13.04 24.20 -11.07
CA MET A 167 13.12 25.53 -10.46
C MET A 167 14.57 25.85 -10.08
N SER A 168 14.95 27.10 -10.22
CA SER A 168 16.21 27.63 -9.71
C SER A 168 16.07 27.96 -8.23
N GLY A 169 17.08 27.64 -7.41
CA GLY A 169 17.07 27.97 -5.98
C GLY A 169 18.23 27.35 -5.24
N VAL A 170 18.62 27.97 -4.15
CA VAL A 170 19.76 27.53 -3.31
C VAL A 170 19.27 26.79 -2.08
N ARG A 171 18.20 27.24 -1.46
CA ARG A 171 17.62 26.64 -0.26
C ARG A 171 16.32 25.95 -0.60
N MET A 172 16.27 24.65 -0.36
CA MET A 172 15.05 23.86 -0.52
C MET A 172 14.62 23.31 0.83
N GLU A 173 13.36 23.54 1.17
CA GLU A 173 12.70 23.00 2.35
C GLU A 173 11.45 22.25 1.93
N ALA A 174 11.00 21.33 2.76
CA ALA A 174 9.68 20.73 2.60
C ALA A 174 9.02 20.46 3.95
N ASN A 175 7.71 20.57 4.00
CA ASN A 175 6.91 20.05 5.08
C ASN A 175 6.64 18.58 4.82
N PHE A 176 6.93 17.71 5.80
CA PHE A 176 6.75 16.27 5.69
C PHE A 176 5.69 15.75 6.64
N HIS A 177 4.89 14.82 6.14
CA HIS A 177 4.09 13.92 6.96
C HIS A 177 4.91 12.65 7.17
N ILE A 178 5.40 12.45 8.38
CA ILE A 178 6.24 11.30 8.75
C ILE A 178 5.37 10.30 9.48
N ILE A 179 5.40 9.06 9.02
CA ILE A 179 4.68 7.95 9.62
C ILE A 179 5.71 7.04 10.27
N SER A 180 5.54 6.83 11.58
CA SER A 180 6.36 5.93 12.38
C SER A 180 5.55 4.77 12.93
N GLY A 181 6.23 3.71 13.30
CA GLY A 181 5.64 2.55 13.93
C GLY A 181 6.62 1.85 14.85
N GLN A 182 6.10 0.93 15.69
CA GLN A 182 6.96 0.13 16.55
C GLN A 182 7.85 -0.80 15.72
N LEU A 183 9.16 -0.70 15.92
CA LEU A 183 10.18 -1.54 15.31
C LEU A 183 9.89 -3.05 15.48
N THR A 184 9.39 -3.44 16.65
CA THR A 184 9.03 -4.83 16.95
C THR A 184 7.86 -5.34 16.11
N ALA A 185 6.89 -4.47 15.79
CA ALA A 185 5.74 -4.84 14.97
C ALA A 185 6.18 -5.11 13.52
N ALA A 186 6.94 -4.20 12.91
CA ALA A 186 7.50 -4.37 11.56
C ALA A 186 8.42 -5.61 11.48
N ARG A 187 9.30 -5.80 12.47
CA ARG A 187 10.16 -7.00 12.53
C ARG A 187 9.38 -8.30 12.66
N ASN A 188 8.29 -8.33 13.42
CA ASN A 188 7.45 -9.52 13.56
C ASN A 188 6.73 -9.86 12.25
N ILE A 189 6.24 -8.85 11.52
CA ILE A 189 5.66 -9.03 10.18
C ILE A 189 6.71 -9.63 9.23
N ASN A 190 7.89 -8.99 9.11
CA ASN A 190 8.99 -9.48 8.28
C ASN A 190 9.38 -10.93 8.66
N LYS A 191 9.48 -11.23 9.95
CA LYS A 191 9.80 -12.58 10.45
C LYS A 191 8.73 -13.60 10.06
N CYS A 192 7.45 -13.23 10.07
CA CYS A 192 6.37 -14.13 9.64
C CYS A 192 6.46 -14.42 8.13
N VAL A 193 6.68 -13.40 7.31
CA VAL A 193 6.80 -13.51 5.86
C VAL A 193 8.01 -14.36 5.48
N HIS A 194 9.19 -14.10 6.05
CA HIS A 194 10.39 -14.92 5.80
C HIS A 194 10.23 -16.39 6.24
N ARG A 195 9.57 -16.64 7.38
CA ARG A 195 9.28 -18.02 7.82
C ARG A 195 8.23 -18.70 6.94
N ALA A 196 7.41 -17.95 6.25
CA ALA A 196 6.51 -18.50 5.24
C ALA A 196 7.24 -18.89 3.94
N GLY A 197 8.51 -18.46 3.75
CA GLY A 197 9.33 -18.74 2.58
C GLY A 197 9.34 -17.61 1.56
N LEU A 198 8.92 -16.40 1.95
CA LEU A 198 8.77 -15.24 1.09
C LEU A 198 9.73 -14.12 1.48
N GLU A 199 9.99 -13.20 0.55
CA GLU A 199 10.71 -11.96 0.81
C GLU A 199 9.75 -10.76 0.75
N VAL A 200 9.96 -9.78 1.66
CA VAL A 200 9.21 -8.52 1.66
C VAL A 200 9.90 -7.54 0.71
N THR A 201 9.17 -7.12 -0.32
CA THR A 201 9.64 -6.07 -1.24
C THR A 201 9.54 -4.71 -0.58
N GLU A 202 8.37 -4.40 -0.03
CA GLU A 202 8.08 -3.14 0.65
C GLU A 202 7.04 -3.35 1.75
N LEU A 203 7.18 -2.57 2.84
CA LEU A 203 6.20 -2.50 3.92
C LEU A 203 5.41 -1.21 3.76
N ILE A 204 4.13 -1.32 3.45
CA ILE A 204 3.28 -0.22 3.02
C ILE A 204 2.19 0.05 4.06
N LEU A 205 1.98 1.30 4.43
CA LEU A 205 0.87 1.69 5.31
C LEU A 205 -0.47 1.36 4.65
N GLU A 206 -1.31 0.57 5.31
CA GLU A 206 -2.58 0.08 4.76
C GLU A 206 -3.55 1.18 4.30
N PRO A 207 -3.76 2.28 5.04
CA PRO A 207 -4.58 3.40 4.57
C PRO A 207 -4.10 4.03 3.25
N LEU A 208 -2.77 4.04 2.97
CA LEU A 208 -2.25 4.52 1.69
C LEU A 208 -2.61 3.55 0.55
N ALA A 209 -2.44 2.25 0.80
CA ALA A 209 -2.80 1.23 -0.17
C ALA A 209 -4.32 1.24 -0.45
N SER A 210 -5.15 1.23 0.59
CA SER A 210 -6.61 1.30 0.45
C SER A 210 -7.07 2.56 -0.29
N ALA A 211 -6.41 3.72 -0.03
CA ALA A 211 -6.72 4.98 -0.70
C ALA A 211 -6.48 4.94 -2.21
N ASP A 212 -5.39 4.31 -2.64
CA ASP A 212 -5.10 4.21 -4.07
C ASP A 212 -6.06 3.25 -4.79
N ALA A 213 -6.59 2.26 -4.08
CA ALA A 213 -7.54 1.31 -4.63
C ALA A 213 -8.96 1.88 -4.78
N VAL A 214 -9.38 2.83 -3.90
CA VAL A 214 -10.81 3.22 -3.79
C VAL A 214 -11.11 4.69 -3.97
N LEU A 215 -10.09 5.58 -3.93
CA LEU A 215 -10.27 7.03 -4.11
C LEU A 215 -9.89 7.46 -5.51
N SER A 216 -10.72 8.29 -6.12
CA SER A 216 -10.36 8.94 -7.38
C SER A 216 -9.39 10.12 -7.18
N ALA A 217 -8.75 10.57 -8.27
CA ALA A 217 -7.87 11.72 -8.24
C ALA A 217 -8.63 13.00 -7.86
N GLU A 218 -9.85 13.17 -8.37
CA GLU A 218 -10.71 14.32 -8.10
C GLU A 218 -11.13 14.38 -6.61
N GLU A 219 -11.41 13.23 -6.00
CA GLU A 219 -11.72 13.17 -4.57
C GLU A 219 -10.49 13.54 -3.71
N LYS A 220 -9.30 13.06 -4.07
CA LYS A 220 -8.05 13.43 -3.40
C LYS A 220 -7.74 14.92 -3.55
N GLU A 221 -8.10 15.53 -4.67
CA GLU A 221 -7.97 16.96 -4.90
C GLU A 221 -8.98 17.76 -4.08
N ALA A 222 -10.27 17.40 -4.16
CA ALA A 222 -11.38 18.12 -3.52
C ALA A 222 -11.40 18.01 -1.99
N GLY A 223 -10.62 17.12 -1.42
CA GLY A 223 -10.59 16.82 0.00
C GLY A 223 -11.55 15.71 0.40
N VAL A 224 -11.01 14.58 0.88
CA VAL A 224 -11.74 13.36 1.21
C VAL A 224 -11.17 12.67 2.45
N VAL A 225 -12.03 12.04 3.23
CA VAL A 225 -11.66 11.13 4.31
C VAL A 225 -11.87 9.69 3.84
N LEU A 226 -10.83 8.90 3.82
CA LEU A 226 -10.94 7.45 3.76
C LEU A 226 -11.10 6.88 5.16
N VAL A 227 -12.08 6.00 5.35
CA VAL A 227 -12.28 5.23 6.59
C VAL A 227 -12.32 3.76 6.23
N ASP A 228 -11.27 3.03 6.57
CA ASP A 228 -11.16 1.59 6.36
C ASP A 228 -11.54 0.87 7.66
N ILE A 229 -12.71 0.24 7.68
CA ILE A 229 -13.23 -0.47 8.84
C ILE A 229 -12.84 -1.93 8.73
N GLY A 230 -11.70 -2.28 9.34
CA GLY A 230 -11.19 -3.63 9.44
C GLY A 230 -11.88 -4.48 10.52
N GLY A 231 -11.31 -5.66 10.80
CA GLY A 231 -11.79 -6.51 11.89
C GLY A 231 -11.35 -6.02 13.28
N GLY A 232 -10.13 -5.52 13.41
CA GLY A 232 -9.53 -5.12 14.68
C GLY A 232 -9.28 -3.64 14.85
N THR A 233 -9.15 -2.91 13.75
CA THR A 233 -8.89 -1.47 13.67
C THR A 233 -9.86 -0.79 12.71
N THR A 234 -9.99 0.53 12.86
CA THR A 234 -10.55 1.43 11.87
C THR A 234 -9.48 2.46 11.54
N ASP A 235 -9.02 2.44 10.30
CA ASP A 235 -7.91 3.24 9.84
C ASP A 235 -8.44 4.44 9.05
N ILE A 236 -7.91 5.64 9.35
CA ILE A 236 -8.35 6.91 8.77
C ILE A 236 -7.20 7.54 8.00
N ALA A 237 -7.48 8.02 6.79
CA ALA A 237 -6.57 8.83 6.02
C ALA A 237 -7.33 10.02 5.42
N ILE A 238 -6.81 11.23 5.59
CA ILE A 238 -7.39 12.47 5.05
C ILE A 238 -6.50 12.97 3.94
N PHE A 239 -7.09 13.18 2.77
CA PHE A 239 -6.43 13.74 1.60
C PHE A 239 -7.02 15.12 1.27
N SER A 240 -6.18 16.03 0.79
CA SER A 240 -6.54 17.31 0.20
C SER A 240 -5.42 17.73 -0.75
N ASP A 241 -5.76 18.29 -1.91
CA ASP A 241 -4.80 18.66 -2.96
C ASP A 241 -3.92 17.50 -3.44
N HIS A 242 -4.45 16.29 -3.53
CA HIS A 242 -3.78 15.02 -3.84
C HIS A 242 -2.80 14.52 -2.77
N ILE A 243 -2.68 15.21 -1.64
CA ILE A 243 -1.68 14.93 -0.60
C ILE A 243 -2.38 14.37 0.63
N ILE A 244 -1.78 13.34 1.25
CA ILE A 244 -2.24 12.86 2.55
C ILE A 244 -1.86 13.87 3.64
N ARG A 245 -2.84 14.41 4.32
CA ARG A 245 -2.67 15.46 5.33
C ARG A 245 -2.70 14.93 6.76
N HIS A 246 -3.46 13.86 7.00
CA HIS A 246 -3.62 13.28 8.33
C HIS A 246 -3.85 11.78 8.24
N THR A 247 -3.32 11.04 9.20
CA THR A 247 -3.61 9.61 9.40
C THR A 247 -3.86 9.33 10.87
N ALA A 248 -4.86 8.50 11.15
CA ALA A 248 -5.18 8.05 12.50
C ALA A 248 -5.62 6.59 12.49
N VAL A 249 -5.46 5.91 13.62
CA VAL A 249 -5.89 4.53 13.81
C VAL A 249 -6.75 4.44 15.07
N ILE A 250 -8.00 4.04 14.91
CA ILE A 250 -8.91 3.73 16.01
C ILE A 250 -8.77 2.24 16.35
N PRO A 251 -8.47 1.85 17.61
CA PRO A 251 -8.20 0.46 17.98
C PRO A 251 -9.48 -0.40 18.14
N PHE A 252 -10.51 -0.08 17.35
CA PHE A 252 -11.79 -0.77 17.28
C PHE A 252 -12.12 -1.08 15.82
N GLY A 253 -12.77 -2.21 15.59
CA GLY A 253 -13.24 -2.65 14.27
C GLY A 253 -14.39 -3.64 14.43
N GLY A 254 -14.72 -4.38 13.39
CA GLY A 254 -15.86 -5.29 13.36
C GLY A 254 -15.90 -6.35 14.46
N ASN A 255 -14.76 -6.70 15.07
CA ASN A 255 -14.68 -7.68 16.16
C ASN A 255 -15.36 -7.20 17.47
N VAL A 256 -15.30 -5.91 17.76
CA VAL A 256 -15.98 -5.36 18.95
C VAL A 256 -17.49 -5.52 18.81
N ILE A 257 -18.04 -5.26 17.62
CA ILE A 257 -19.45 -5.49 17.30
C ILE A 257 -19.82 -6.97 17.52
N THR A 258 -18.95 -7.89 17.07
CA THR A 258 -19.15 -9.33 17.27
C THR A 258 -19.19 -9.70 18.75
N ASP A 259 -18.32 -9.10 19.56
CA ASP A 259 -18.28 -9.33 21.01
C ASP A 259 -19.52 -8.74 21.71
N ASP A 260 -20.04 -7.59 21.27
CA ASP A 260 -21.29 -7.01 21.77
C ASP A 260 -22.50 -7.88 21.42
N ILE A 261 -22.58 -8.39 20.20
CA ILE A 261 -23.64 -9.34 19.79
C ILE A 261 -23.55 -10.62 20.61
N LYS A 262 -22.35 -11.17 20.79
CA LYS A 262 -22.11 -12.36 21.62
C LYS A 262 -22.64 -12.15 23.04
N MET A 263 -22.37 -11.01 23.66
CA MET A 263 -22.82 -10.69 25.01
C MET A 263 -24.32 -10.41 25.05
N GLY A 264 -24.82 -9.51 24.20
CA GLY A 264 -26.21 -9.08 24.17
C GLY A 264 -27.17 -10.21 23.82
N CYS A 265 -26.75 -11.10 22.89
CA CYS A 265 -27.54 -12.27 22.51
C CYS A 265 -27.19 -13.53 23.33
N SER A 266 -26.16 -13.55 24.17
CA SER A 266 -25.66 -14.71 24.96
C SER A 266 -25.48 -15.96 24.05
N ILE A 267 -24.65 -15.85 23.02
CA ILE A 267 -24.38 -16.88 22.01
C ILE A 267 -22.86 -17.05 21.81
N LEU A 268 -22.44 -18.03 21.01
CA LEU A 268 -21.04 -18.24 20.67
C LEU A 268 -20.52 -17.14 19.73
N ARG A 269 -19.22 -16.85 19.79
CA ARG A 269 -18.58 -15.83 18.95
C ARG A 269 -18.79 -16.07 17.44
N ASP A 270 -18.64 -17.32 17.00
CA ASP A 270 -18.82 -17.67 15.58
C ASP A 270 -20.28 -17.49 15.12
N GLN A 271 -21.22 -17.76 16.02
CA GLN A 271 -22.65 -17.49 15.76
C GLN A 271 -22.92 -15.98 15.70
N ALA A 272 -22.30 -15.20 16.59
CA ALA A 272 -22.39 -13.73 16.58
C ALA A 272 -21.80 -13.13 15.30
N GLU A 273 -20.64 -13.63 14.85
CA GLU A 273 -20.03 -13.20 13.59
C GLU A 273 -20.93 -13.55 12.38
N THR A 274 -21.52 -14.73 12.39
CA THR A 274 -22.46 -15.14 11.34
C THR A 274 -23.72 -14.25 11.33
N LEU A 275 -24.25 -13.89 12.49
CA LEU A 275 -25.37 -12.96 12.60
C LEU A 275 -25.01 -11.58 12.05
N LYS A 276 -23.87 -11.04 12.47
CA LYS A 276 -23.38 -9.73 12.02
C LYS A 276 -23.24 -9.68 10.51
N THR A 277 -22.58 -10.67 9.92
CA THR A 277 -22.26 -10.66 8.48
C THR A 277 -23.45 -10.95 7.58
N ARG A 278 -24.40 -11.78 8.03
CA ARG A 278 -25.56 -12.17 7.20
C ARG A 278 -26.77 -11.27 7.42
N PHE A 279 -27.02 -10.83 8.64
CA PHE A 279 -28.24 -10.16 9.05
C PHE A 279 -28.02 -8.78 9.68
N GLY A 280 -26.77 -8.37 9.88
CA GLY A 280 -26.42 -7.11 10.50
C GLY A 280 -26.93 -5.90 9.74
N SER A 281 -27.43 -4.92 10.48
CA SER A 281 -27.83 -3.60 10.00
C SER A 281 -27.39 -2.54 10.98
N ALA A 282 -26.87 -1.42 10.48
CA ALA A 282 -26.43 -0.28 11.30
C ALA A 282 -27.60 0.61 11.75
N LEU A 283 -28.82 0.40 11.24
CA LEU A 283 -30.01 1.15 11.61
C LEU A 283 -31.11 0.20 12.11
N ALA A 284 -31.46 0.29 13.38
CA ALA A 284 -32.51 -0.53 13.97
C ALA A 284 -33.88 -0.20 13.41
N ALA A 285 -34.15 1.06 13.05
CA ALA A 285 -35.42 1.52 12.50
C ALA A 285 -35.75 0.89 11.12
N GLU A 286 -34.73 0.46 10.39
CA GLU A 286 -34.90 -0.21 9.07
C GLU A 286 -35.26 -1.70 9.17
N ASN A 287 -35.40 -2.24 10.38
CA ASN A 287 -35.72 -3.65 10.62
C ASN A 287 -37.13 -3.78 11.24
N LYS A 288 -37.88 -4.74 10.74
CA LYS A 288 -39.25 -4.99 11.22
C LYS A 288 -39.26 -5.68 12.58
N ASP A 289 -40.26 -5.39 13.39
CA ASP A 289 -40.39 -5.93 14.75
C ASP A 289 -40.59 -7.44 14.80
N ASN A 290 -41.18 -8.02 13.75
CA ASN A 290 -41.55 -9.42 13.67
C ASN A 290 -40.54 -10.32 12.94
N GLU A 291 -39.38 -9.77 12.54
CA GLU A 291 -38.31 -10.54 11.90
C GLU A 291 -37.38 -11.13 12.95
N VAL A 292 -37.28 -12.47 12.97
CA VAL A 292 -36.43 -13.22 13.88
C VAL A 292 -35.54 -14.20 13.13
N VAL A 293 -34.35 -14.46 13.71
CA VAL A 293 -33.44 -15.51 13.24
C VAL A 293 -33.26 -16.54 14.33
N CYS A 294 -33.43 -17.82 13.98
CA CYS A 294 -33.18 -18.93 14.88
C CYS A 294 -31.75 -19.40 14.81
N ILE A 295 -31.10 -19.46 15.98
CA ILE A 295 -29.74 -19.99 16.14
C ILE A 295 -29.82 -21.36 16.79
N PRO A 296 -29.12 -22.38 16.25
CA PRO A 296 -29.08 -23.71 16.86
C PRO A 296 -28.55 -23.63 18.32
N GLY A 297 -29.26 -24.27 19.23
CA GLY A 297 -28.85 -24.40 20.61
C GLY A 297 -27.62 -25.29 20.76
N LEU A 298 -26.85 -25.08 21.87
CA LEU A 298 -25.73 -25.94 22.23
C LEU A 298 -26.25 -27.30 22.74
N LYS A 299 -25.66 -28.40 22.24
CA LYS A 299 -25.84 -29.78 22.69
C LYS A 299 -27.16 -30.03 23.46
N GLY A 300 -28.26 -30.25 22.74
CA GLY A 300 -29.56 -30.61 23.34
C GLY A 300 -30.37 -29.47 23.95
N ARG A 301 -29.90 -28.21 23.79
CA ARG A 301 -30.69 -27.03 24.16
C ARG A 301 -31.57 -26.59 22.98
N GLU A 302 -32.69 -25.98 23.30
CA GLU A 302 -33.61 -25.43 22.30
C GLU A 302 -32.91 -24.32 21.48
N PRO A 303 -33.32 -24.15 20.18
CA PRO A 303 -32.87 -23.03 19.37
C PRO A 303 -33.24 -21.70 20.03
N LYS A 304 -32.37 -20.70 19.85
CA LYS A 304 -32.58 -19.36 20.36
C LYS A 304 -33.09 -18.45 19.23
N GLU A 305 -34.21 -17.79 19.46
CA GLU A 305 -34.76 -16.78 18.55
C GLU A 305 -34.18 -15.42 18.92
N ILE A 306 -33.66 -14.71 17.90
CA ILE A 306 -33.10 -13.38 18.00
C ILE A 306 -33.81 -12.44 17.08
N SER A 307 -34.41 -11.38 17.60
CA SER A 307 -35.03 -10.32 16.84
C SER A 307 -33.97 -9.56 16.02
N LEU A 308 -34.18 -9.37 14.72
CA LEU A 308 -33.30 -8.62 13.85
C LEU A 308 -33.22 -7.13 14.25
N LYS A 309 -34.32 -6.58 14.77
CA LYS A 309 -34.34 -5.21 15.29
C LYS A 309 -33.47 -5.05 16.52
N ASN A 310 -33.50 -6.01 17.46
CA ASN A 310 -32.59 -6.00 18.63
C ASN A 310 -31.12 -6.21 18.22
N LEU A 311 -30.87 -7.10 17.27
CA LEU A 311 -29.54 -7.28 16.70
C LEU A 311 -29.02 -5.97 16.08
N ALA A 312 -29.86 -5.32 15.27
CA ALA A 312 -29.50 -4.03 14.66
C ALA A 312 -29.29 -2.93 15.70
N HIS A 313 -30.05 -2.94 16.80
CA HIS A 313 -29.87 -1.95 17.88
C HIS A 313 -28.49 -2.11 18.57
N ILE A 314 -28.08 -3.35 18.87
CA ILE A 314 -26.75 -3.64 19.44
C ILE A 314 -25.65 -3.13 18.49
N ILE A 315 -25.81 -3.42 17.18
CA ILE A 315 -24.84 -3.01 16.15
C ILE A 315 -24.81 -1.49 16.03
N GLN A 316 -25.96 -0.83 15.99
CA GLN A 316 -26.10 0.62 15.83
C GLN A 316 -25.38 1.37 16.96
N CYS A 317 -25.64 1.01 18.23
CA CYS A 317 -24.99 1.65 19.37
C CYS A 317 -23.46 1.61 19.27
N ARG A 318 -22.89 0.46 18.87
CA ARG A 318 -21.44 0.34 18.71
C ARG A 318 -20.92 1.11 17.50
N MET A 319 -21.66 1.10 16.41
CA MET A 319 -21.27 1.85 15.21
C MET A 319 -21.33 3.35 15.44
N GLU A 320 -22.33 3.85 16.15
CA GLU A 320 -22.41 5.27 16.55
C GLU A 320 -21.16 5.68 17.34
N GLU A 321 -20.76 4.91 18.35
CA GLU A 321 -19.53 5.18 19.13
C GLU A 321 -18.28 5.19 18.24
N MET A 322 -18.14 4.22 17.32
CA MET A 322 -17.02 4.17 16.39
C MET A 322 -16.99 5.38 15.44
N LEU A 323 -18.14 5.75 14.91
CA LEU A 323 -18.28 6.89 13.98
C LEU A 323 -18.08 8.24 14.67
N GLU A 324 -18.48 8.38 15.93
CA GLU A 324 -18.15 9.56 16.75
C GLU A 324 -16.64 9.72 16.92
N GLN A 325 -15.90 8.61 17.11
CA GLN A 325 -14.44 8.63 17.17
C GLN A 325 -13.81 9.01 15.81
N VAL A 326 -14.34 8.48 14.70
CA VAL A 326 -13.92 8.90 13.35
C VAL A 326 -14.13 10.40 13.17
N TYR A 327 -15.29 10.91 13.56
CA TYR A 327 -15.62 12.35 13.44
C TYR A 327 -14.74 13.22 14.34
N PHE A 328 -14.42 12.72 15.52
CA PHE A 328 -13.47 13.38 16.41
C PHE A 328 -12.07 13.54 15.77
N GLU A 329 -11.56 12.48 15.11
CA GLU A 329 -10.28 12.53 14.40
C GLU A 329 -10.32 13.50 13.20
N ILE A 330 -11.45 13.54 12.48
CA ILE A 330 -11.65 14.53 11.40
C ILE A 330 -11.57 15.97 11.94
N LYS A 331 -12.21 16.25 13.07
CA LYS A 331 -12.14 17.57 13.71
C LYS A 331 -10.73 17.91 14.21
N ASN A 332 -10.06 16.95 14.83
CA ASN A 332 -8.68 17.12 15.31
C ASN A 332 -7.69 17.43 14.20
N SER A 333 -7.94 16.94 12.99
CA SER A 333 -7.09 17.27 11.84
C SER A 333 -7.14 18.75 11.45
N GLY A 334 -8.19 19.47 11.86
CA GLY A 334 -8.45 20.86 11.46
C GLY A 334 -8.88 21.04 10.00
N LEU A 335 -9.08 19.96 9.26
CA LEU A 335 -9.37 19.97 7.82
C LEU A 335 -10.86 19.82 7.49
N GLU A 336 -11.75 19.67 8.48
CA GLU A 336 -13.18 19.38 8.31
C GLU A 336 -13.84 20.21 7.21
N LYS A 337 -13.52 21.51 7.13
CA LYS A 337 -14.11 22.46 6.16
C LYS A 337 -13.55 22.33 4.74
N GLN A 338 -12.49 21.56 4.55
CA GLN A 338 -11.80 21.36 3.26
C GLN A 338 -12.18 20.03 2.61
N LEU A 339 -13.08 19.25 3.23
CA LEU A 339 -13.42 17.88 2.80
C LEU A 339 -14.68 17.87 1.95
N SER A 340 -14.61 18.49 0.77
CA SER A 340 -15.77 18.64 -0.12
C SER A 340 -16.28 17.32 -0.68
N ALA A 341 -15.41 16.33 -0.84
CA ALA A 341 -15.79 14.98 -1.29
C ALA A 341 -16.32 14.09 -0.16
N GLY A 342 -16.29 14.55 1.10
CA GLY A 342 -16.87 13.86 2.25
C GLY A 342 -16.09 12.62 2.68
N ILE A 343 -16.80 11.54 2.99
CA ILE A 343 -16.23 10.30 3.55
C ILE A 343 -16.40 9.13 2.57
N VAL A 344 -15.34 8.37 2.39
CA VAL A 344 -15.35 7.09 1.67
C VAL A 344 -15.10 5.95 2.66
N LEU A 345 -16.10 5.08 2.83
CA LEU A 345 -16.02 3.90 3.69
C LEU A 345 -15.52 2.71 2.89
N THR A 346 -14.53 1.99 3.40
CA THR A 346 -14.03 0.75 2.81
C THR A 346 -13.75 -0.30 3.90
N GLY A 347 -13.17 -1.43 3.53
CA GLY A 347 -12.93 -2.54 4.46
C GLY A 347 -14.13 -3.46 4.65
N GLY A 348 -13.94 -4.50 5.45
CA GLY A 348 -14.98 -5.49 5.71
C GLY A 348 -16.22 -4.94 6.41
N GLY A 349 -16.02 -3.96 7.31
CA GLY A 349 -17.08 -3.29 8.05
C GLY A 349 -17.98 -2.41 7.17
N ALA A 350 -17.46 -1.89 6.07
CA ALA A 350 -18.24 -1.05 5.14
C ALA A 350 -19.38 -1.80 4.45
N GLN A 351 -19.37 -3.15 4.48
CA GLN A 351 -20.44 -3.98 3.93
C GLN A 351 -21.66 -4.08 4.83
N LEU A 352 -21.62 -3.53 6.05
CA LEU A 352 -22.75 -3.53 6.97
C LEU A 352 -23.92 -2.73 6.36
N LYS A 353 -25.11 -3.33 6.33
CA LYS A 353 -26.29 -2.68 5.78
C LYS A 353 -26.56 -1.34 6.49
N HIS A 354 -26.97 -0.34 5.72
CA HIS A 354 -27.34 1.01 6.19
C HIS A 354 -26.21 1.80 6.89
N LEU A 355 -24.95 1.31 6.82
CA LEU A 355 -23.82 2.00 7.44
C LEU A 355 -23.59 3.39 6.83
N ARG A 356 -23.77 3.53 5.51
CA ARG A 356 -23.65 4.81 4.83
C ARG A 356 -24.59 5.85 5.46
N GLN A 357 -25.87 5.50 5.61
CA GLN A 357 -26.90 6.40 6.16
C GLN A 357 -26.59 6.76 7.63
N LEU A 358 -26.13 5.79 8.44
CA LEU A 358 -25.73 6.07 9.81
C LEU A 358 -24.53 7.01 9.87
N THR A 359 -23.55 6.83 8.98
CA THR A 359 -22.36 7.70 8.94
C THR A 359 -22.73 9.13 8.52
N GLU A 360 -23.61 9.28 7.51
CA GLU A 360 -24.16 10.58 7.10
C GLU A 360 -24.91 11.27 8.26
N TYR A 361 -25.67 10.49 9.04
CA TYR A 361 -26.41 11.02 10.19
C TYR A 361 -25.49 11.50 11.32
N VAL A 362 -24.45 10.71 11.66
CA VAL A 362 -23.55 11.03 12.77
C VAL A 362 -22.60 12.18 12.42
N THR A 363 -22.09 12.21 11.18
CA THR A 363 -21.05 13.17 10.78
C THR A 363 -21.57 14.42 10.09
N GLY A 364 -22.77 14.35 9.51
CA GLY A 364 -23.32 15.42 8.67
C GLY A 364 -22.61 15.57 7.32
N MET A 365 -21.70 14.66 6.96
CA MET A 365 -20.91 14.68 5.73
C MET A 365 -21.50 13.74 4.70
N SER A 366 -21.27 14.01 3.41
CA SER A 366 -21.61 13.08 2.33
C SER A 366 -20.79 11.79 2.42
N VAL A 367 -21.40 10.63 2.18
CA VAL A 367 -20.74 9.32 2.36
C VAL A 367 -20.97 8.40 1.16
N ARG A 368 -19.93 7.73 0.70
CA ARG A 368 -20.05 6.60 -0.24
C ARG A 368 -19.26 5.39 0.23
N ILE A 369 -19.60 4.22 -0.32
CA ILE A 369 -18.79 3.01 -0.17
C ILE A 369 -17.71 3.00 -1.26
N GLY A 370 -16.46 2.76 -0.86
CA GLY A 370 -15.32 2.61 -1.76
C GLY A 370 -15.16 1.16 -2.21
N TYR A 371 -15.18 0.94 -3.50
CA TYR A 371 -14.95 -0.35 -4.14
C TYR A 371 -13.64 -0.30 -4.92
N PRO A 372 -12.74 -1.28 -4.78
CA PRO A 372 -11.45 -1.30 -5.48
C PRO A 372 -11.59 -1.82 -6.93
N ASN A 373 -12.42 -1.19 -7.75
CA ASN A 373 -12.76 -1.65 -9.10
C ASN A 373 -12.30 -0.70 -10.22
N GLU A 374 -12.01 0.55 -9.90
CA GLU A 374 -11.75 1.60 -10.90
C GLU A 374 -10.48 1.35 -11.72
N HIS A 375 -9.43 0.87 -11.06
CA HIS A 375 -8.11 0.60 -11.67
C HIS A 375 -7.95 -0.84 -12.17
N LEU A 376 -8.98 -1.68 -11.96
CA LEU A 376 -8.94 -3.09 -12.36
C LEU A 376 -9.43 -3.28 -13.80
N ALA A 377 -8.76 -4.17 -14.52
CA ALA A 377 -9.29 -4.76 -15.74
C ALA A 377 -10.38 -5.79 -15.39
N LYS A 378 -11.22 -6.16 -16.35
CA LYS A 378 -12.13 -7.30 -16.17
C LYS A 378 -11.28 -8.55 -15.92
N SER A 379 -11.47 -9.19 -14.79
CA SER A 379 -10.77 -10.41 -14.39
C SER A 379 -11.78 -11.50 -14.04
N ASN A 380 -11.32 -12.74 -13.98
CA ASN A 380 -12.16 -13.89 -13.57
C ASN A 380 -12.35 -13.96 -12.04
N VAL A 381 -11.77 -13.01 -11.27
CA VAL A 381 -11.78 -12.98 -9.80
C VAL A 381 -12.65 -11.80 -9.33
N ASP A 382 -13.95 -11.88 -9.54
CA ASP A 382 -14.91 -10.82 -9.16
C ASP A 382 -14.91 -10.49 -7.67
N ALA A 383 -14.50 -11.44 -6.82
CA ALA A 383 -14.47 -11.27 -5.37
C ALA A 383 -13.57 -10.12 -4.92
N VAL A 384 -12.50 -9.79 -5.66
CA VAL A 384 -11.54 -8.72 -5.30
C VAL A 384 -12.14 -7.31 -5.40
N THR A 385 -13.27 -7.15 -6.11
CA THR A 385 -13.97 -5.86 -6.22
C THR A 385 -14.71 -5.46 -4.94
N SER A 386 -14.82 -6.37 -3.96
CA SER A 386 -15.42 -6.07 -2.67
C SER A 386 -14.55 -5.11 -1.84
N PRO A 387 -15.14 -4.18 -1.07
CA PRO A 387 -14.40 -3.33 -0.12
C PRO A 387 -13.50 -4.10 0.84
N LEU A 388 -13.84 -5.36 1.11
CA LEU A 388 -13.05 -6.28 1.93
C LEU A 388 -11.60 -6.44 1.46
N PHE A 389 -11.32 -6.23 0.18
CA PHE A 389 -10.01 -6.45 -0.45
C PHE A 389 -9.34 -5.16 -0.92
N ALA A 390 -9.86 -3.99 -0.51
CA ALA A 390 -9.31 -2.68 -0.90
C ALA A 390 -7.81 -2.57 -0.61
N THR A 391 -7.38 -2.93 0.60
CA THR A 391 -5.97 -2.94 0.99
C THR A 391 -5.13 -3.86 0.10
N GLY A 392 -5.58 -5.10 -0.12
CA GLY A 392 -4.84 -6.07 -0.94
C GLY A 392 -4.67 -5.62 -2.39
N VAL A 393 -5.71 -5.04 -3.00
CA VAL A 393 -5.63 -4.44 -4.34
C VAL A 393 -4.67 -3.26 -4.36
N GLY A 394 -4.76 -2.38 -3.36
CA GLY A 394 -3.87 -1.23 -3.22
C GLY A 394 -2.40 -1.61 -3.05
N LEU A 395 -2.11 -2.71 -2.33
CA LEU A 395 -0.75 -3.24 -2.20
C LEU A 395 -0.19 -3.71 -3.55
N VAL A 396 -1.02 -4.30 -4.40
CA VAL A 396 -0.61 -4.65 -5.78
C VAL A 396 -0.35 -3.38 -6.60
N MET A 397 -1.19 -2.35 -6.48
CA MET A 397 -0.98 -1.06 -7.16
C MET A 397 0.34 -0.43 -6.75
N LYS A 398 0.61 -0.32 -5.45
CA LYS A 398 1.86 0.22 -4.91
C LYS A 398 3.09 -0.56 -5.36
N GLY A 399 2.99 -1.87 -5.49
CA GLY A 399 4.09 -2.68 -5.99
C GLY A 399 4.45 -2.34 -7.45
N PHE A 400 3.48 -1.99 -8.28
CA PHE A 400 3.74 -1.49 -9.64
C PHE A 400 4.38 -0.10 -9.63
N ASP A 401 3.92 0.81 -8.76
CA ASP A 401 4.54 2.13 -8.61
C ASP A 401 6.01 2.02 -8.23
N TYR A 402 6.34 1.10 -7.32
CA TYR A 402 7.72 0.81 -6.91
C TYR A 402 8.59 0.27 -8.07
N ILE A 403 8.05 -0.60 -8.91
CA ILE A 403 8.74 -1.09 -10.11
C ILE A 403 9.01 0.05 -11.09
N ASP A 404 8.03 0.92 -11.32
CA ASP A 404 8.15 2.05 -12.25
C ASP A 404 9.21 3.06 -11.77
N LEU A 405 9.28 3.35 -10.48
CA LEU A 405 10.29 4.22 -9.89
C LEU A 405 11.73 3.66 -10.00
N ARG A 406 11.90 2.34 -10.06
CA ARG A 406 13.20 1.68 -10.19
C ARG A 406 13.66 1.46 -11.62
N ARG A 407 12.77 1.40 -12.58
CA ARG A 407 13.11 1.19 -14.02
C ARG A 407 14.13 2.20 -14.58
N PRO A 408 14.04 3.52 -14.34
CA PRO A 408 15.04 4.47 -14.82
C PRO A 408 16.42 4.23 -14.20
N LYS A 409 16.50 3.95 -12.90
CA LYS A 409 17.76 3.72 -12.15
C LYS A 409 18.51 2.46 -12.61
N MET A 410 17.80 1.44 -13.10
CA MET A 410 18.42 0.22 -13.65
C MET A 410 18.96 0.42 -15.08
N LEU A 411 18.32 1.28 -15.87
CA LEU A 411 18.79 1.60 -17.23
C LEU A 411 20.06 2.47 -17.23
N GLU A 412 20.21 3.35 -16.25
CA GLU A 412 21.42 4.19 -16.08
C GLU A 412 22.64 3.39 -15.61
N ASN A 413 22.44 2.32 -14.84
CA ASN A 413 23.52 1.47 -14.32
C ASN A 413 23.94 0.32 -15.26
N THR A 414 23.29 0.14 -16.39
CA THR A 414 23.74 -0.81 -17.38
C THR A 414 24.84 -0.14 -18.22
N PRO A 415 26.12 -0.60 -18.18
CA PRO A 415 27.14 0.00 -19.00
C PRO A 415 26.72 -0.15 -20.45
N GLN A 416 26.36 0.96 -21.07
CA GLN A 416 26.12 1.01 -22.52
C GLN A 416 27.39 0.48 -23.18
N LYS A 417 27.33 -0.73 -23.75
CA LYS A 417 28.30 -1.16 -24.74
C LYS A 417 28.19 -0.20 -25.92
N VAL A 418 29.00 0.84 -25.87
CA VAL A 418 29.23 1.71 -27.00
C VAL A 418 29.67 0.82 -28.15
N LYS A 419 28.75 0.57 -29.09
CA LYS A 419 29.14 0.03 -30.38
C LYS A 419 29.98 1.10 -31.07
N GLY A 420 31.28 1.00 -30.86
CA GLY A 420 32.25 1.84 -31.57
C GLY A 420 32.12 1.61 -33.05
N HIS A 421 31.53 2.54 -33.75
CA HIS A 421 31.82 2.74 -35.16
C HIS A 421 33.26 3.25 -35.21
N SER A 422 34.17 2.32 -35.44
CA SER A 422 35.56 2.67 -35.75
C SER A 422 35.61 3.32 -37.11
N GLN A 423 35.50 4.65 -37.17
CA GLN A 423 36.14 5.40 -38.23
C GLN A 423 37.62 5.51 -37.90
N PRO A 424 38.53 5.21 -38.83
CA PRO A 424 39.96 5.33 -38.57
C PRO A 424 40.32 6.81 -38.43
N SER A 425 40.63 7.22 -37.17
CA SER A 425 41.13 8.57 -36.91
C SER A 425 42.52 8.74 -37.51
N LYS A 426 42.67 9.78 -38.35
CA LYS A 426 43.94 10.18 -38.99
C LYS A 426 45.08 10.61 -38.02
N VAL A 427 44.96 10.33 -36.74
CA VAL A 427 45.94 10.69 -35.71
C VAL A 427 47.03 9.63 -35.55
N GLY A 428 46.80 8.35 -35.93
CA GLY A 428 47.81 7.27 -35.89
C GLY A 428 48.97 7.43 -36.87
N SER A 429 48.77 8.17 -37.99
CA SER A 429 49.82 8.33 -38.99
C SER A 429 50.89 9.36 -38.67
N PHE A 430 50.64 10.23 -37.66
CA PHE A 430 51.62 11.24 -37.25
C PHE A 430 52.66 10.68 -36.26
N PHE A 431 52.25 9.83 -35.34
CA PHE A 431 53.14 9.18 -34.40
C PHE A 431 54.06 8.13 -35.04
N ASP A 432 53.56 7.38 -36.04
CA ASP A 432 54.35 6.42 -36.79
C ASP A 432 55.45 7.10 -37.66
N ARG A 433 55.21 8.33 -38.15
CA ARG A 433 56.24 9.11 -38.87
C ARG A 433 57.33 9.67 -37.94
N VAL A 434 56.95 10.05 -36.71
CA VAL A 434 57.91 10.57 -35.73
C VAL A 434 58.80 9.43 -35.17
N LEU A 435 58.24 8.23 -34.97
CA LEU A 435 59.05 7.07 -34.51
C LEU A 435 59.99 6.56 -35.62
N LYS A 436 59.62 6.56 -36.92
CA LYS A 436 60.52 6.19 -38.01
C LYS A 436 61.64 7.18 -38.22
N GLY A 437 61.36 8.48 -38.08
CA GLY A 437 62.42 9.52 -38.13
C GLY A 437 63.43 9.43 -36.99
N ALA A 438 63.01 8.98 -35.79
CA ALA A 438 63.92 8.82 -34.65
C ALA A 438 64.82 7.57 -34.73
N THR A 439 64.35 6.51 -35.42
CA THR A 439 65.16 5.27 -35.64
C THR A 439 66.17 5.43 -36.81
N GLU A 440 65.94 6.30 -37.80
CA GLU A 440 66.90 6.60 -38.84
C GLU A 440 68.05 7.51 -38.32
N LEU A 441 67.80 8.40 -37.35
CA LEU A 441 68.81 9.27 -36.74
C LEU A 441 69.74 8.54 -35.74
N LEU A 442 69.37 7.34 -35.29
CA LEU A 442 70.20 6.56 -34.33
C LEU A 442 71.09 5.49 -35.03
N ASN A 443 70.94 5.28 -36.35
CA ASN A 443 71.70 4.30 -37.11
C ASN A 443 72.82 4.92 -37.98
N ASP A 444 72.97 6.27 -37.96
CA ASP A 444 74.05 6.96 -38.74
C ASP A 444 75.34 7.32 -37.93
N ASP A 445 75.41 6.83 -36.65
CA ASP A 445 76.61 7.06 -35.83
C ASP A 445 77.50 5.82 -35.60
N GLU A 446 77.38 4.76 -36.45
CA GLU A 446 78.34 3.64 -36.51
C GLU A 446 78.76 3.34 -37.96
N ALA A 447 79.60 4.15 -38.52
CA ALA A 447 80.47 3.80 -39.64
C ALA A 447 81.76 4.66 -39.66
#